data_3f7e5080ffe75dce3bdb1f68cdea362b
#
_entry.id   3f7e5080ffe75dce3bdb1f68cdea362b
#
_cell.length_a   1.000
_cell.length_b   1.000
_cell.length_c   1.000
_cell.angle_alpha   90.00
_cell.angle_beta   90.00
_cell.angle_gamma   90.00
#
_symmetry.space_group_name_H-M   'P 1'
#
loop_
_entity.id
_entity.type
_entity.pdbx_description
1 polymer ?
#
loop_
_entity_poly.entity_id
_entity_poly.type
_entity_poly.pdbx_seq_one_letter_code
_entity_poly.pdbx_strand_id
1 'polypeptide(L)'
;RPPMVSHSSTDNDPSTAGHSNQEGSSRIPNFFRMPIAERIGALHQRGLLSADDVQLLSSGNHQVQLNVADKMIENVVGVFGLPMGVALNFLINNRDYVVPLVVEEPSIVAGLSGAARLARLGGGFTVAPVDPILIGQVQIVIDSDPEQVKQTLLAHREDIVALANSLHPKMVARGGGALDIEVFDYQAEEDGRLMVVMHLLVDTRDAMGANLVNTMCEGVASYVEGLTGGKVFLRILSNLTDRAIARATVRIPVKNLEGKGYTGEEVRNGIVLANDLALADPYRAATHNKGIMNGVDALALATG
;
A
#
# COMPACT_ATOMS: atom_id res chain seq x y z
N ARG A 1 22.02 2.36 -37.57
CA ARG A 1 21.72 3.36 -36.52
C ARG A 1 21.72 4.74 -37.18
N PRO A 2 20.59 5.50 -37.21
CA PRO A 2 20.60 6.90 -37.59
C PRO A 2 21.08 7.77 -36.42
N PRO A 3 21.66 8.95 -36.67
CA PRO A 3 22.20 9.81 -35.62
C PRO A 3 21.09 10.48 -34.81
N MET A 4 21.30 10.56 -33.50
CA MET A 4 20.41 11.31 -32.60
C MET A 4 20.49 12.80 -32.92
N VAL A 5 19.35 13.39 -33.22
CA VAL A 5 19.18 14.85 -33.39
C VAL A 5 19.03 15.43 -31.97
N SER A 6 19.99 16.27 -31.60
CA SER A 6 19.95 17.06 -30.38
C SER A 6 18.96 18.20 -30.57
N HIS A 7 17.77 18.11 -30.00
CA HIS A 7 16.88 19.25 -29.84
C HIS A 7 17.23 19.98 -28.53
N SER A 8 17.88 21.12 -28.66
CA SER A 8 17.96 22.13 -27.61
C SER A 8 16.61 22.86 -27.55
N SER A 9 15.71 22.41 -26.66
CA SER A 9 14.55 23.19 -26.29
C SER A 9 14.94 24.11 -25.13
N THR A 10 15.06 25.40 -25.43
CA THR A 10 15.05 26.46 -24.41
C THR A 10 13.63 26.62 -23.90
N ASP A 11 13.24 25.80 -22.92
CA ASP A 11 12.01 26.04 -22.16
C ASP A 11 12.26 27.18 -21.16
N ASN A 12 11.96 28.39 -21.60
CA ASN A 12 11.72 29.52 -20.70
C ASN A 12 10.34 29.30 -20.04
N ASP A 13 10.28 28.53 -18.95
CA ASP A 13 9.12 28.43 -18.06
C ASP A 13 9.12 29.70 -17.16
N PRO A 14 8.14 30.60 -17.30
CA PRO A 14 8.06 31.81 -16.46
C PRO A 14 7.75 31.52 -14.98
N SER A 15 7.58 30.26 -14.57
CA SER A 15 7.31 29.86 -13.19
C SER A 15 8.57 29.71 -12.32
N THR A 16 9.78 30.00 -12.85
CA THR A 16 11.05 29.82 -12.09
C THR A 16 11.48 31.01 -11.25
N ALA A 17 10.73 32.12 -11.30
CA ALA A 17 11.05 33.29 -10.46
C ALA A 17 10.44 33.14 -9.07
N GLY A 18 11.30 32.93 -8.06
CA GLY A 18 10.99 33.22 -6.67
C GLY A 18 10.44 32.05 -5.82
N HIS A 19 11.10 30.89 -5.81
CA HIS A 19 10.81 29.89 -4.78
C HIS A 19 12.04 29.71 -3.88
N SER A 20 12.04 30.45 -2.77
CA SER A 20 12.82 30.17 -1.58
C SER A 20 12.80 28.70 -1.23
N ASN A 21 13.91 28.15 -0.75
CA ASN A 21 13.99 26.82 -0.15
C ASN A 21 12.90 26.66 0.92
N GLN A 22 11.73 26.13 0.56
CA GLN A 22 10.66 25.83 1.52
C GLN A 22 11.02 24.51 2.19
N GLU A 23 11.29 24.59 3.48
CA GLU A 23 11.45 23.43 4.35
C GLU A 23 10.26 22.48 4.20
N GLY A 24 10.51 21.18 4.02
CA GLY A 24 9.46 20.15 3.81
C GLY A 24 8.85 20.09 2.42
N SER A 25 9.21 20.96 1.48
CA SER A 25 8.62 20.91 0.12
C SER A 25 9.13 19.73 -0.71
N SER A 26 8.21 18.98 -1.33
CA SER A 26 8.52 17.89 -2.26
C SER A 26 8.85 18.37 -3.68
N ARG A 27 8.82 19.67 -3.95
CA ARG A 27 9.19 20.28 -5.25
C ARG A 27 10.67 20.58 -5.29
N ILE A 28 11.44 19.78 -6.04
CA ILE A 28 12.90 19.98 -6.19
C ILE A 28 13.20 20.12 -7.68
N PRO A 29 13.38 21.36 -8.18
CA PRO A 29 13.69 21.62 -9.60
C PRO A 29 14.96 20.90 -10.03
N ASN A 30 14.96 20.32 -11.24
CA ASN A 30 16.11 19.66 -11.84
C ASN A 30 16.73 18.51 -11.02
N PHE A 31 16.03 17.94 -10.06
CA PHE A 31 16.52 16.86 -9.19
C PHE A 31 17.11 15.68 -10.00
N PHE A 32 16.47 15.32 -11.12
CA PHE A 32 16.91 14.23 -11.99
C PHE A 32 18.26 14.50 -12.68
N ARG A 33 18.70 15.77 -12.77
CA ARG A 33 19.99 16.17 -13.36
C ARG A 33 21.12 16.19 -12.33
N MET A 34 20.79 16.20 -11.05
CA MET A 34 21.79 16.26 -9.98
C MET A 34 22.54 14.91 -9.87
N PRO A 35 23.83 14.92 -9.57
CA PRO A 35 24.56 13.75 -9.07
C PRO A 35 23.91 13.19 -7.79
N ILE A 36 24.13 11.90 -7.48
CA ILE A 36 23.53 11.24 -6.31
C ILE A 36 23.79 11.99 -5.02
N ALA A 37 25.04 12.43 -4.78
CA ALA A 37 25.38 13.17 -3.56
C ALA A 37 24.61 14.49 -3.42
N GLU A 38 24.41 15.21 -4.53
CA GLU A 38 23.61 16.45 -4.53
C GLU A 38 22.12 16.18 -4.28
N ARG A 39 21.57 15.05 -4.79
CA ARG A 39 20.20 14.63 -4.51
C ARG A 39 19.98 14.37 -3.03
N ILE A 40 20.90 13.62 -2.40
CA ILE A 40 20.88 13.35 -0.96
C ILE A 40 20.95 14.68 -0.16
N GLY A 41 21.89 15.57 -0.53
CA GLY A 41 21.99 16.88 0.09
C GLY A 41 20.75 17.75 -0.07
N ALA A 42 20.11 17.74 -1.24
CA ALA A 42 18.89 18.49 -1.50
C ALA A 42 17.68 17.99 -0.68
N LEU A 43 17.59 16.69 -0.41
CA LEU A 43 16.58 16.11 0.47
C LEU A 43 16.84 16.48 1.94
N HIS A 44 18.10 16.39 2.37
CA HIS A 44 18.52 16.77 3.72
C HIS A 44 18.25 18.24 4.03
N GLN A 45 18.63 19.15 3.13
CA GLN A 45 18.39 20.60 3.27
C GLN A 45 16.89 20.97 3.42
N ARG A 46 15.99 20.07 3.02
CA ARG A 46 14.54 20.22 3.18
C ARG A 46 13.97 19.54 4.41
N GLY A 47 14.83 18.98 5.26
CA GLY A 47 14.41 18.24 6.45
C GLY A 47 13.71 16.89 6.14
N LEU A 48 13.90 16.36 4.92
CA LEU A 48 13.31 15.08 4.48
C LEU A 48 14.20 13.88 4.82
N LEU A 49 15.49 14.12 5.10
CA LEU A 49 16.45 13.12 5.57
C LEU A 49 17.14 13.65 6.82
N SER A 50 17.34 12.80 7.80
CA SER A 50 18.19 13.08 8.96
C SER A 50 19.69 13.07 8.59
N ALA A 51 20.55 13.50 9.48
CA ALA A 51 22.01 13.41 9.30
C ALA A 51 22.47 11.94 9.21
N ASP A 52 21.85 11.06 9.98
CA ASP A 52 22.14 9.62 9.96
C ASP A 52 21.74 8.98 8.64
N ASP A 53 20.59 9.37 8.06
CA ASP A 53 20.17 8.93 6.73
C ASP A 53 21.16 9.38 5.65
N VAL A 54 21.64 10.60 5.72
CA VAL A 54 22.65 11.14 4.80
C VAL A 54 23.95 10.34 4.91
N GLN A 55 24.41 10.04 6.10
CA GLN A 55 25.60 9.23 6.32
C GLN A 55 25.42 7.83 5.77
N LEU A 56 24.30 7.18 6.05
CA LEU A 56 23.97 5.85 5.53
C LEU A 56 23.95 5.84 4.01
N LEU A 57 23.16 6.72 3.39
CA LEU A 57 22.99 6.79 1.94
C LEU A 57 24.28 7.20 1.21
N SER A 58 25.17 7.97 1.83
CA SER A 58 26.45 8.38 1.25
C SER A 58 27.55 7.31 1.41
N SER A 59 27.41 6.38 2.34
CA SER A 59 28.43 5.35 2.62
C SER A 59 28.60 4.32 1.50
N GLY A 60 27.58 4.15 0.63
CA GLY A 60 27.52 3.09 -0.38
C GLY A 60 27.29 1.70 0.21
N ASN A 61 27.19 1.57 1.52
CA ASN A 61 26.97 0.29 2.19
C ASN A 61 25.47 0.14 2.57
N HIS A 62 24.67 -0.17 1.55
CA HIS A 62 23.19 -0.23 1.68
C HIS A 62 22.66 -1.65 1.85
N GLN A 63 23.53 -2.65 1.91
CA GLN A 63 23.10 -4.05 2.02
C GLN A 63 22.94 -4.46 3.48
N VAL A 64 21.91 -5.27 3.74
CA VAL A 64 21.76 -5.97 5.02
C VAL A 64 22.97 -6.88 5.23
N GLN A 65 23.54 -6.87 6.41
CA GLN A 65 24.66 -7.76 6.74
C GLN A 65 24.21 -9.22 6.71
N LEU A 66 25.05 -10.15 6.19
CA LEU A 66 24.68 -11.55 6.02
C LEU A 66 24.23 -12.23 7.32
N ASN A 67 24.85 -11.90 8.45
CA ASN A 67 24.46 -12.40 9.77
C ASN A 67 23.11 -11.89 10.27
N VAL A 68 22.63 -10.77 9.71
CA VAL A 68 21.28 -10.25 9.96
C VAL A 68 20.30 -10.94 9.02
N ALA A 69 20.64 -11.01 7.73
CA ALA A 69 19.83 -11.67 6.71
C ALA A 69 19.52 -13.13 7.07
N ASP A 70 20.49 -13.86 7.59
CA ASP A 70 20.36 -15.26 8.04
C ASP A 70 19.34 -15.46 9.19
N LYS A 71 18.99 -14.37 9.89
CA LYS A 71 17.94 -14.38 10.91
C LYS A 71 16.57 -13.92 10.41
N MET A 72 16.50 -13.43 9.17
CA MET A 72 15.26 -12.91 8.58
C MET A 72 14.48 -13.99 7.83
N ILE A 73 15.20 -14.86 7.11
CA ILE A 73 14.63 -15.98 6.36
C ILE A 73 15.54 -17.20 6.46
N GLU A 74 15.03 -18.38 6.13
CA GLU A 74 15.77 -19.64 6.10
C GLU A 74 16.67 -19.74 4.86
N ASN A 75 17.77 -20.51 4.97
CA ASN A 75 18.65 -20.89 3.86
C ASN A 75 19.28 -19.70 3.10
N VAL A 76 19.64 -18.64 3.81
CA VAL A 76 20.26 -17.45 3.20
C VAL A 76 21.57 -17.80 2.50
N VAL A 77 21.72 -17.39 1.24
CA VAL A 77 22.95 -17.54 0.46
C VAL A 77 23.54 -16.18 0.05
N GLY A 78 22.83 -15.09 0.28
CA GLY A 78 23.27 -13.74 -0.10
C GLY A 78 22.19 -12.69 0.13
N VAL A 79 22.51 -11.46 -0.27
CA VAL A 79 21.56 -10.31 -0.25
C VAL A 79 21.43 -9.79 -1.68
N PHE A 80 20.18 -9.63 -2.12
CA PHE A 80 19.85 -9.06 -3.42
C PHE A 80 19.48 -7.59 -3.29
N GLY A 81 20.18 -6.71 -3.99
CA GLY A 81 19.96 -5.27 -3.97
C GLY A 81 19.21 -4.76 -5.19
N LEU A 82 18.29 -3.82 -4.98
CA LEU A 82 17.58 -3.10 -6.02
C LEU A 82 17.83 -1.58 -5.90
N PRO A 83 17.78 -0.82 -7.02
CA PRO A 83 17.88 0.63 -6.97
C PRO A 83 16.73 1.26 -6.19
N MET A 84 17.04 2.23 -5.33
CA MET A 84 16.05 3.06 -4.64
C MET A 84 16.06 4.46 -5.23
N GLY A 85 14.91 4.95 -5.65
CA GLY A 85 14.67 6.32 -6.09
C GLY A 85 13.58 6.99 -5.27
N VAL A 86 13.34 8.27 -5.54
CA VAL A 86 12.26 9.03 -4.90
C VAL A 86 11.40 9.73 -5.94
N ALA A 87 10.09 9.58 -5.84
CA ALA A 87 9.14 10.35 -6.61
C ALA A 87 8.79 11.65 -5.85
N LEU A 88 8.76 12.75 -6.61
CA LEU A 88 8.60 14.11 -6.12
C LEU A 88 7.21 14.67 -6.45
N ASN A 89 6.95 15.88 -5.99
CA ASN A 89 5.75 16.69 -6.27
C ASN A 89 4.46 16.20 -5.63
N PHE A 90 4.46 15.16 -4.83
CA PHE A 90 3.24 14.70 -4.18
C PHE A 90 2.73 15.73 -3.17
N LEU A 91 1.47 16.11 -3.35
CA LEU A 91 0.70 16.91 -2.40
C LEU A 91 -0.53 16.06 -2.02
N ILE A 92 -0.63 15.65 -0.76
CA ILE A 92 -1.69 14.78 -0.24
C ILE A 92 -2.28 15.42 1.00
N ASN A 93 -3.58 15.69 1.00
CA ASN A 93 -4.27 16.39 2.10
C ASN A 93 -3.55 17.70 2.51
N ASN A 94 -3.14 18.49 1.52
CA ASN A 94 -2.39 19.75 1.68
C ASN A 94 -0.99 19.62 2.31
N ARG A 95 -0.45 18.41 2.39
CA ARG A 95 0.91 18.14 2.89
C ARG A 95 1.79 17.60 1.77
N ASP A 96 3.03 18.09 1.71
CA ASP A 96 4.04 17.61 0.77
C ASP A 96 4.61 16.25 1.21
N TYR A 97 4.83 15.36 0.23
CA TYR A 97 5.46 14.06 0.43
C TYR A 97 6.51 13.79 -0.64
N VAL A 98 7.62 13.21 -0.24
CA VAL A 98 8.58 12.54 -1.11
C VAL A 98 8.36 11.05 -0.94
N VAL A 99 8.12 10.34 -2.05
CA VAL A 99 7.70 8.94 -2.03
C VAL A 99 8.89 8.05 -2.43
N PRO A 100 9.40 7.19 -1.53
CA PRO A 100 10.47 6.26 -1.85
C PRO A 100 9.93 5.14 -2.75
N LEU A 101 10.75 4.67 -3.68
CA LEU A 101 10.43 3.60 -4.62
C LEU A 101 11.65 2.71 -4.81
N VAL A 102 11.48 1.40 -4.72
CA VAL A 102 12.50 0.41 -5.04
C VAL A 102 12.09 -0.32 -6.31
N VAL A 103 12.82 -0.10 -7.39
CA VAL A 103 12.45 -0.63 -8.71
C VAL A 103 13.66 -0.63 -9.65
N GLU A 104 13.75 -1.65 -10.49
CA GLU A 104 14.78 -1.77 -11.54
C GLU A 104 14.33 -1.20 -12.89
N GLU A 105 13.02 -1.01 -13.10
CA GLU A 105 12.46 -0.57 -14.38
C GLU A 105 12.59 0.94 -14.55
N PRO A 106 13.13 1.42 -15.68
CA PRO A 106 13.21 2.85 -15.95
C PRO A 106 11.82 3.48 -16.16
N SER A 107 11.76 4.79 -15.99
CA SER A 107 10.55 5.64 -16.19
C SER A 107 9.47 5.55 -15.12
N ILE A 108 9.47 4.58 -14.20
CA ILE A 108 8.45 4.47 -13.15
C ILE A 108 8.51 5.67 -12.20
N VAL A 109 9.68 5.98 -11.64
CA VAL A 109 9.88 7.12 -10.73
C VAL A 109 9.58 8.45 -11.42
N ALA A 110 10.01 8.60 -12.69
CA ALA A 110 9.75 9.80 -13.48
C ALA A 110 8.26 9.96 -13.81
N GLY A 111 7.58 8.88 -14.18
CA GLY A 111 6.15 8.86 -14.46
C GLY A 111 5.31 9.27 -13.25
N LEU A 112 5.60 8.70 -12.08
CA LEU A 112 4.94 9.06 -10.82
C LEU A 112 5.17 10.53 -10.46
N SER A 113 6.40 11.03 -10.56
CA SER A 113 6.72 12.44 -10.29
C SER A 113 6.00 13.39 -11.26
N GLY A 114 5.89 12.99 -12.52
CA GLY A 114 5.18 13.74 -13.56
C GLY A 114 3.67 13.81 -13.31
N ALA A 115 3.05 12.67 -12.99
CA ALA A 115 1.64 12.58 -12.64
C ALA A 115 1.32 13.39 -11.36
N ALA A 116 2.16 13.27 -10.34
CA ALA A 116 2.03 14.04 -9.09
C ALA A 116 2.12 15.56 -9.34
N ARG A 117 2.97 16.02 -10.28
CA ARG A 117 3.05 17.42 -10.69
C ARG A 117 1.74 17.90 -11.31
N LEU A 118 1.12 17.11 -12.18
CA LEU A 118 -0.19 17.44 -12.77
C LEU A 118 -1.29 17.44 -11.70
N ALA A 119 -1.33 16.46 -10.84
CA ALA A 119 -2.26 16.38 -9.71
C ALA A 119 -2.17 17.63 -8.81
N ARG A 120 -0.95 18.08 -8.51
CA ARG A 120 -0.69 19.28 -7.69
C ARG A 120 -1.30 20.55 -8.30
N LEU A 121 -1.36 20.68 -9.62
CA LEU A 121 -2.01 21.84 -10.29
C LEU A 121 -3.52 21.91 -10.02
N GLY A 122 -4.12 20.80 -9.63
CA GLY A 122 -5.53 20.72 -9.22
C GLY A 122 -5.75 20.74 -7.70
N GLY A 123 -4.71 20.99 -6.92
CA GLY A 123 -4.78 20.99 -5.45
C GLY A 123 -4.24 19.70 -4.79
N GLY A 124 -3.71 18.77 -5.59
CA GLY A 124 -3.15 17.49 -5.11
C GLY A 124 -4.20 16.42 -4.90
N PHE A 125 -3.82 15.39 -4.16
CA PHE A 125 -4.67 14.26 -3.82
C PHE A 125 -5.39 14.51 -2.48
N THR A 126 -6.64 14.09 -2.41
CA THR A 126 -7.39 13.98 -1.16
C THR A 126 -7.55 12.50 -0.83
N VAL A 127 -7.10 12.10 0.34
CA VAL A 127 -7.21 10.73 0.84
C VAL A 127 -8.20 10.71 2.00
N ALA A 128 -9.19 9.83 1.92
CA ALA A 128 -10.14 9.59 3.00
C ALA A 128 -9.46 8.80 4.14
N PRO A 129 -9.92 8.97 5.38
CA PRO A 129 -9.53 8.08 6.49
C PRO A 129 -9.75 6.61 6.12
N VAL A 130 -8.89 5.75 6.63
CA VAL A 130 -8.98 4.29 6.46
C VAL A 130 -9.32 3.69 7.82
N ASP A 131 -10.30 2.78 7.83
CA ASP A 131 -10.55 1.93 8.97
C ASP A 131 -9.64 0.70 8.86
N PRO A 132 -8.62 0.53 9.71
CA PRO A 132 -7.61 -0.52 9.56
C PRO A 132 -8.13 -1.86 10.11
N ILE A 133 -9.29 -2.32 9.60
CA ILE A 133 -9.95 -3.54 10.05
C ILE A 133 -9.52 -4.71 9.16
N LEU A 134 -8.80 -5.65 9.77
CA LEU A 134 -8.48 -6.94 9.16
C LEU A 134 -9.47 -8.00 9.60
N ILE A 135 -9.58 -9.06 8.79
CA ILE A 135 -10.46 -10.20 9.03
C ILE A 135 -9.62 -11.43 9.33
N GLY A 136 -9.83 -12.02 10.50
CA GLY A 136 -9.35 -13.37 10.81
C GLY A 136 -10.47 -14.39 10.60
N GLN A 137 -10.17 -15.54 10.01
CA GLN A 137 -11.12 -16.59 9.75
C GLN A 137 -10.88 -17.80 10.67
N VAL A 138 -11.93 -18.25 11.34
CA VAL A 138 -11.95 -19.49 12.11
C VAL A 138 -12.95 -20.42 11.44
N GLN A 139 -12.44 -21.48 10.77
CA GLN A 139 -13.24 -22.48 10.08
C GLN A 139 -13.63 -23.60 11.03
N ILE A 140 -14.91 -23.83 11.20
CA ILE A 140 -15.50 -24.82 12.08
C ILE A 140 -16.24 -25.85 11.23
N VAL A 141 -15.81 -27.11 11.25
CA VAL A 141 -16.55 -28.23 10.65
C VAL A 141 -17.54 -28.75 11.67
N ILE A 142 -18.78 -28.93 11.26
CA ILE A 142 -19.92 -29.27 12.13
C ILE A 142 -20.72 -30.44 11.57
N ASP A 143 -21.33 -31.20 12.47
CA ASP A 143 -22.33 -32.24 12.14
C ASP A 143 -23.76 -31.83 12.57
N SER A 144 -23.92 -30.60 13.07
CA SER A 144 -25.18 -30.01 13.56
C SER A 144 -25.73 -28.96 12.60
N ASP A 145 -26.89 -28.40 12.94
CA ASP A 145 -27.51 -27.32 12.17
C ASP A 145 -26.63 -26.07 12.15
N PRO A 146 -26.19 -25.56 10.99
CA PRO A 146 -25.39 -24.36 10.87
C PRO A 146 -26.03 -23.14 11.51
N GLU A 147 -27.33 -22.98 11.41
CA GLU A 147 -28.02 -21.82 11.97
C GLU A 147 -27.96 -21.84 13.49
N GLN A 148 -28.10 -22.98 14.14
CA GLN A 148 -27.91 -23.11 15.58
C GLN A 148 -26.49 -22.75 16.03
N VAL A 149 -25.49 -23.18 15.27
CA VAL A 149 -24.08 -22.84 15.54
C VAL A 149 -23.84 -21.36 15.40
N LYS A 150 -24.37 -20.72 14.34
CA LYS A 150 -24.30 -19.26 14.14
C LYS A 150 -24.90 -18.50 15.33
N GLN A 151 -26.10 -18.88 15.76
CA GLN A 151 -26.77 -18.25 16.90
C GLN A 151 -25.96 -18.41 18.20
N THR A 152 -25.38 -19.58 18.41
CA THR A 152 -24.52 -19.85 19.56
C THR A 152 -23.28 -18.94 19.57
N LEU A 153 -22.58 -18.82 18.43
CA LEU A 153 -21.42 -17.94 18.30
C LEU A 153 -21.78 -16.46 18.52
N LEU A 154 -22.87 -15.99 17.91
CA LEU A 154 -23.34 -14.63 18.05
C LEU A 154 -23.79 -14.31 19.48
N ALA A 155 -24.38 -15.27 20.19
CA ALA A 155 -24.75 -15.11 21.61
C ALA A 155 -23.52 -14.95 22.53
N HIS A 156 -22.38 -15.55 22.17
CA HIS A 156 -21.12 -15.47 22.92
C HIS A 156 -20.10 -14.48 22.31
N ARG A 157 -20.58 -13.56 21.45
CA ARG A 157 -19.74 -12.59 20.74
C ARG A 157 -18.82 -11.81 21.68
N GLU A 158 -19.36 -11.31 22.77
CA GLU A 158 -18.60 -10.48 23.73
C GLU A 158 -17.48 -11.28 24.41
N ASP A 159 -17.73 -12.54 24.76
CA ASP A 159 -16.75 -13.42 25.37
C ASP A 159 -15.64 -13.77 24.40
N ILE A 160 -15.96 -14.04 23.13
CA ILE A 160 -14.99 -14.34 22.07
C ILE A 160 -14.09 -13.12 21.82
N VAL A 161 -14.67 -11.93 21.71
CA VAL A 161 -13.95 -10.67 21.54
C VAL A 161 -13.05 -10.38 22.74
N ALA A 162 -13.56 -10.55 23.96
CA ALA A 162 -12.79 -10.35 25.19
C ALA A 162 -11.61 -11.32 25.29
N LEU A 163 -11.82 -12.59 24.94
CA LEU A 163 -10.75 -13.60 24.90
C LEU A 163 -9.68 -13.23 23.88
N ALA A 164 -10.04 -12.87 22.65
CA ALA A 164 -9.13 -12.42 21.62
C ALA A 164 -8.31 -11.21 22.08
N ASN A 165 -8.94 -10.23 22.69
CA ASN A 165 -8.29 -9.02 23.19
C ASN A 165 -7.34 -9.29 24.36
N SER A 166 -7.61 -10.29 25.19
CA SER A 166 -6.74 -10.67 26.31
C SER A 166 -5.35 -11.13 25.85
N LEU A 167 -5.23 -11.61 24.60
CA LEU A 167 -3.97 -12.07 24.02
C LEU A 167 -3.05 -10.92 23.59
N HIS A 168 -3.62 -9.75 23.33
CA HIS A 168 -2.87 -8.58 22.84
C HIS A 168 -3.19 -7.29 23.62
N PRO A 169 -2.94 -7.26 24.95
CA PRO A 169 -3.31 -6.11 25.79
C PRO A 169 -2.64 -4.79 25.37
N LYS A 170 -1.44 -4.86 24.77
CA LYS A 170 -0.74 -3.67 24.25
C LYS A 170 -1.45 -3.05 23.04
N MET A 171 -2.06 -3.85 22.20
CA MET A 171 -2.85 -3.35 21.05
C MET A 171 -4.15 -2.73 21.55
N VAL A 172 -4.82 -3.38 22.48
CA VAL A 172 -6.05 -2.86 23.12
C VAL A 172 -5.78 -1.51 23.82
N ALA A 173 -4.65 -1.40 24.52
CA ALA A 173 -4.25 -0.14 25.18
C ALA A 173 -4.01 1.01 24.19
N ARG A 174 -3.69 0.72 22.93
CA ARG A 174 -3.59 1.70 21.84
C ARG A 174 -4.91 2.02 21.16
N GLY A 175 -6.01 1.39 21.60
CA GLY A 175 -7.36 1.55 21.05
C GLY A 175 -7.66 0.68 19.83
N GLY A 176 -6.84 -0.34 19.56
CA GLY A 176 -7.09 -1.38 18.56
C GLY A 176 -7.57 -2.67 19.20
N GLY A 177 -7.48 -3.79 18.49
CA GLY A 177 -7.88 -5.13 18.92
C GLY A 177 -9.11 -5.65 18.23
N ALA A 178 -9.62 -6.80 18.69
CA ALA A 178 -10.85 -7.40 18.19
C ALA A 178 -12.06 -6.51 18.53
N LEU A 179 -12.89 -6.26 17.54
CA LEU A 179 -14.08 -5.38 17.64
C LEU A 179 -15.38 -6.16 17.65
N ASP A 180 -15.49 -7.16 16.78
CA ASP A 180 -16.73 -7.89 16.55
C ASP A 180 -16.46 -9.23 15.86
N ILE A 181 -17.52 -10.04 15.70
CA ILE A 181 -17.52 -11.25 14.87
C ILE A 181 -18.65 -11.20 13.84
N GLU A 182 -18.41 -11.86 12.71
CA GLU A 182 -19.44 -12.19 11.71
C GLU A 182 -19.40 -13.70 11.46
N VAL A 183 -20.54 -14.29 11.14
CA VAL A 183 -20.61 -15.75 11.00
C VAL A 183 -21.33 -16.11 9.72
N PHE A 184 -20.70 -16.98 8.93
CA PHE A 184 -21.15 -17.46 7.63
C PHE A 184 -21.18 -18.99 7.62
N ASP A 185 -22.07 -19.58 6.84
CA ASP A 185 -22.13 -21.02 6.61
C ASP A 185 -21.78 -21.36 5.18
N TYR A 186 -21.13 -22.50 5.01
CA TYR A 186 -20.69 -23.02 3.74
C TYR A 186 -20.87 -24.55 3.71
N GLN A 187 -20.92 -25.09 2.52
CA GLN A 187 -20.94 -26.53 2.29
C GLN A 187 -19.77 -26.91 1.37
N ALA A 188 -19.01 -27.93 1.74
CA ALA A 188 -17.95 -28.46 0.91
C ALA A 188 -18.55 -29.10 -0.36
N GLU A 189 -17.97 -28.78 -1.53
CA GLU A 189 -18.48 -29.24 -2.81
C GLU A 189 -18.33 -30.78 -3.00
N GLU A 190 -17.22 -31.33 -2.49
CA GLU A 190 -16.84 -32.73 -2.74
C GLU A 190 -17.66 -33.72 -1.91
N ASP A 191 -17.87 -33.48 -0.63
CA ASP A 191 -18.49 -34.43 0.31
C ASP A 191 -19.73 -33.88 1.03
N GLY A 192 -20.12 -32.64 0.72
CA GLY A 192 -21.28 -31.99 1.30
C GLY A 192 -21.14 -31.61 2.77
N ARG A 193 -19.94 -31.65 3.32
CA ARG A 193 -19.66 -31.39 4.73
C ARG A 193 -20.00 -29.94 5.08
N LEU A 194 -20.70 -29.75 6.18
CA LEU A 194 -21.12 -28.42 6.64
C LEU A 194 -19.97 -27.71 7.35
N MET A 195 -19.81 -26.45 7.06
CA MET A 195 -18.82 -25.58 7.69
C MET A 195 -19.45 -24.27 8.12
N VAL A 196 -19.11 -23.82 9.31
CA VAL A 196 -19.36 -22.45 9.74
C VAL A 196 -18.01 -21.73 9.81
N VAL A 197 -17.94 -20.54 9.25
CA VAL A 197 -16.74 -19.71 9.29
C VAL A 197 -17.04 -18.45 10.08
N MET A 198 -16.38 -18.30 11.21
CA MET A 198 -16.43 -17.08 12.00
C MET A 198 -15.34 -16.12 11.53
N HIS A 199 -15.72 -14.92 11.13
CA HIS A 199 -14.82 -13.81 10.90
C HIS A 199 -14.63 -13.02 12.20
N LEU A 200 -13.39 -12.88 12.64
CA LEU A 200 -12.99 -12.00 13.72
C LEU A 200 -12.53 -10.68 13.13
N LEU A 201 -13.21 -9.58 13.45
CA LEU A 201 -12.92 -8.25 12.97
C LEU A 201 -11.94 -7.57 13.90
N VAL A 202 -10.76 -7.21 13.40
CA VAL A 202 -9.65 -6.73 14.23
C VAL A 202 -9.14 -5.38 13.71
N ASP A 203 -9.22 -4.35 14.55
CA ASP A 203 -8.56 -3.07 14.32
C ASP A 203 -7.07 -3.20 14.66
N THR A 204 -6.23 -3.12 13.63
CA THR A 204 -4.78 -3.26 13.76
C THR A 204 -4.05 -1.93 13.90
N ARG A 205 -4.78 -0.81 13.87
CA ARG A 205 -4.23 0.55 13.88
C ARG A 205 -3.22 0.73 12.74
N ASP A 206 -2.00 1.11 13.08
CA ASP A 206 -0.87 1.33 12.18
C ASP A 206 0.01 0.10 11.99
N ALA A 207 -0.35 -1.04 12.59
CA ALA A 207 0.39 -2.29 12.40
C ALA A 207 -0.05 -3.01 11.12
N MET A 208 0.87 -3.73 10.47
CA MET A 208 0.54 -4.65 9.37
C MET A 208 -0.46 -5.74 9.83
N GLY A 209 -0.34 -6.24 11.05
CA GLY A 209 -1.38 -6.94 11.80
C GLY A 209 -1.51 -8.45 11.56
N ALA A 210 -0.84 -9.05 10.59
CA ALA A 210 -1.04 -10.47 10.25
C ALA A 210 -0.84 -11.43 11.43
N ASN A 211 0.29 -11.32 12.13
CA ASN A 211 0.59 -12.18 13.28
C ASN A 211 -0.39 -11.95 14.44
N LEU A 212 -0.81 -10.71 14.64
CA LEU A 212 -1.79 -10.36 15.68
C LEU A 212 -3.12 -11.04 15.40
N VAL A 213 -3.65 -10.93 14.19
CA VAL A 213 -4.91 -11.56 13.79
C VAL A 213 -4.82 -13.08 13.89
N ASN A 214 -3.74 -13.69 13.40
CA ASN A 214 -3.54 -15.14 13.48
C ASN A 214 -3.50 -15.62 14.94
N THR A 215 -2.77 -14.91 15.82
CA THR A 215 -2.70 -15.27 17.26
C THR A 215 -4.08 -15.19 17.93
N MET A 216 -4.88 -14.18 17.57
CA MET A 216 -6.23 -14.05 18.08
C MET A 216 -7.14 -15.20 17.61
N CYS A 217 -7.07 -15.56 16.31
CA CYS A 217 -7.83 -16.69 15.76
C CYS A 217 -7.43 -18.03 16.40
N GLU A 218 -6.12 -18.25 16.59
CA GLU A 218 -5.61 -19.44 17.30
C GLU A 218 -6.10 -19.50 18.76
N GLY A 219 -6.07 -18.35 19.44
CA GLY A 219 -6.41 -18.30 20.85
C GLY A 219 -7.88 -18.51 21.16
N VAL A 220 -8.78 -18.16 20.24
CA VAL A 220 -10.22 -18.38 20.42
C VAL A 220 -10.68 -19.76 19.99
N ALA A 221 -9.86 -20.52 19.25
CA ALA A 221 -10.26 -21.77 18.61
C ALA A 221 -10.85 -22.80 19.59
N SER A 222 -10.14 -23.11 20.70
CA SER A 222 -10.60 -24.10 21.67
C SER A 222 -11.90 -23.67 22.36
N TYR A 223 -12.09 -22.36 22.62
CA TYR A 223 -13.33 -21.85 23.18
C TYR A 223 -14.50 -22.03 22.21
N VAL A 224 -14.27 -21.71 20.93
CA VAL A 224 -15.25 -21.88 19.85
C VAL A 224 -15.63 -23.36 19.66
N GLU A 225 -14.67 -24.31 19.71
CA GLU A 225 -14.93 -25.75 19.69
C GLU A 225 -15.83 -26.17 20.85
N GLY A 226 -15.53 -25.67 22.05
CA GLY A 226 -16.33 -25.95 23.26
C GLY A 226 -17.77 -25.44 23.19
N LEU A 227 -18.00 -24.30 22.54
CA LEU A 227 -19.32 -23.71 22.34
C LEU A 227 -20.15 -24.46 21.30
N THR A 228 -19.53 -24.87 20.20
CA THR A 228 -20.22 -25.36 19.00
C THR A 228 -20.28 -26.87 18.92
N GLY A 229 -19.43 -27.58 19.64
CA GLY A 229 -19.21 -29.01 19.48
C GLY A 229 -18.55 -29.40 18.13
N GLY A 230 -18.24 -28.39 17.30
CA GLY A 230 -17.54 -28.59 16.03
C GLY A 230 -16.03 -28.67 16.18
N LYS A 231 -15.36 -28.94 15.07
CA LYS A 231 -13.90 -29.01 15.01
C LYS A 231 -13.32 -27.85 14.20
N VAL A 232 -12.40 -27.09 14.77
CA VAL A 232 -11.72 -25.98 14.11
C VAL A 232 -10.52 -26.47 13.31
N PHE A 233 -10.43 -26.06 12.04
CA PHE A 233 -9.33 -26.37 11.14
C PHE A 233 -8.50 -25.11 10.83
N LEU A 234 -8.98 -24.21 9.96
CA LEU A 234 -8.24 -22.99 9.64
C LEU A 234 -8.48 -21.91 10.68
N ARG A 235 -7.39 -21.25 11.07
CA ARG A 235 -7.32 -20.14 12.04
C ARG A 235 -6.33 -19.13 11.51
N ILE A 236 -6.74 -18.36 10.49
CA ILE A 236 -5.82 -17.54 9.71
C ILE A 236 -6.53 -16.27 9.20
N LEU A 237 -5.74 -15.22 9.00
CA LEU A 237 -6.25 -13.99 8.39
C LEU A 237 -6.72 -14.22 6.95
N SER A 238 -7.63 -13.37 6.50
CA SER A 238 -7.98 -13.22 5.08
C SER A 238 -7.16 -12.10 4.45
N ASN A 239 -6.65 -12.35 3.22
CA ASN A 239 -6.03 -11.31 2.41
C ASN A 239 -7.05 -10.51 1.57
N LEU A 240 -8.34 -10.81 1.66
CA LEU A 240 -9.40 -9.96 1.14
C LEU A 240 -9.68 -8.84 2.15
N THR A 241 -8.92 -7.75 2.07
CA THR A 241 -8.95 -6.63 3.01
C THR A 241 -9.94 -5.54 2.56
N ASP A 242 -11.16 -5.93 2.27
CA ASP A 242 -12.23 -5.06 1.75
C ASP A 242 -12.70 -3.98 2.73
N ARG A 243 -12.31 -4.10 4.00
CA ARG A 243 -12.59 -3.12 5.07
C ARG A 243 -11.41 -2.20 5.41
N ALA A 244 -10.21 -2.49 4.89
CA ALA A 244 -9.00 -1.68 5.04
C ALA A 244 -8.62 -1.04 3.70
N ILE A 245 -9.53 -0.25 3.12
CA ILE A 245 -9.39 0.33 1.79
C ILE A 245 -8.98 1.80 1.89
N ALA A 246 -7.86 2.16 1.27
CA ALA A 246 -7.48 3.55 1.05
C ALA A 246 -8.11 4.06 -0.25
N ARG A 247 -8.74 5.23 -0.19
CA ARG A 247 -9.31 5.91 -1.35
C ARG A 247 -8.66 7.27 -1.56
N ALA A 248 -7.99 7.44 -2.70
CA ALA A 248 -7.44 8.72 -3.11
C ALA A 248 -8.26 9.31 -4.27
N THR A 249 -8.50 10.61 -4.21
CA THR A 249 -9.21 11.37 -5.23
C THR A 249 -8.34 12.53 -5.70
N VAL A 250 -8.36 12.82 -6.99
CA VAL A 250 -7.70 13.98 -7.59
C VAL A 250 -8.60 14.61 -8.65
N ARG A 251 -8.54 15.95 -8.77
CA ARG A 251 -9.20 16.70 -9.83
C ARG A 251 -8.19 17.61 -10.50
N ILE A 252 -8.00 17.44 -11.80
CA ILE A 252 -7.06 18.24 -12.58
C ILE A 252 -7.87 19.12 -13.53
N PRO A 253 -7.78 20.46 -13.44
CA PRO A 253 -8.43 21.35 -14.40
C PRO A 253 -7.96 21.06 -15.82
N VAL A 254 -8.89 20.93 -16.77
CA VAL A 254 -8.58 20.54 -18.16
C VAL A 254 -7.53 21.44 -18.80
N LYS A 255 -7.59 22.76 -18.54
CA LYS A 255 -6.59 23.74 -18.99
C LYS A 255 -5.14 23.42 -18.55
N ASN A 256 -4.97 22.69 -17.45
CA ASN A 256 -3.65 22.34 -16.92
C ASN A 256 -3.07 21.07 -17.57
N LEU A 257 -3.83 20.42 -18.45
CA LEU A 257 -3.39 19.29 -19.27
C LEU A 257 -2.74 19.72 -20.59
N GLU A 258 -2.93 21.00 -20.98
CA GLU A 258 -2.38 21.56 -22.21
C GLU A 258 -0.83 21.41 -22.24
N GLY A 259 -0.30 21.02 -23.38
CA GLY A 259 1.15 20.93 -23.58
C GLY A 259 1.55 20.11 -24.80
N LYS A 260 2.80 20.24 -25.19
CA LYS A 260 3.38 19.54 -26.33
C LYS A 260 2.60 19.69 -27.64
N GLY A 261 1.92 20.82 -27.84
CA GLY A 261 1.12 21.11 -29.03
C GLY A 261 -0.34 20.62 -29.01
N TYR A 262 -0.78 20.04 -27.89
CA TYR A 262 -2.17 19.58 -27.68
C TYR A 262 -2.90 20.50 -26.71
N THR A 263 -4.18 20.74 -26.97
CA THR A 263 -5.08 21.41 -26.03
C THR A 263 -5.40 20.51 -24.84
N GLY A 264 -5.79 21.10 -23.72
CA GLY A 264 -6.18 20.31 -22.54
C GLY A 264 -7.35 19.36 -22.80
N GLU A 265 -8.27 19.75 -23.70
CA GLU A 265 -9.41 18.91 -24.10
C GLU A 265 -8.97 17.68 -24.91
N GLU A 266 -8.05 17.86 -25.85
CA GLU A 266 -7.49 16.75 -26.63
C GLU A 266 -6.78 15.76 -25.71
N VAL A 267 -5.98 16.25 -24.76
CA VAL A 267 -5.29 15.39 -23.78
C VAL A 267 -6.30 14.65 -22.89
N ARG A 268 -7.31 15.33 -22.36
CA ARG A 268 -8.38 14.69 -21.57
C ARG A 268 -9.08 13.58 -22.37
N ASN A 269 -9.48 13.87 -23.61
CA ASN A 269 -10.16 12.92 -24.47
C ASN A 269 -9.27 11.70 -24.77
N GLY A 270 -7.97 11.92 -25.01
CA GLY A 270 -7.00 10.84 -25.20
C GLY A 270 -6.85 9.94 -23.96
N ILE A 271 -6.85 10.52 -22.75
CA ILE A 271 -6.81 9.75 -21.49
C ILE A 271 -8.08 8.89 -21.34
N VAL A 272 -9.26 9.44 -21.62
CA VAL A 272 -10.54 8.71 -21.56
C VAL A 272 -10.54 7.56 -22.56
N LEU A 273 -10.17 7.82 -23.83
CA LEU A 273 -10.11 6.78 -24.87
C LEU A 273 -9.12 5.66 -24.53
N ALA A 274 -7.97 5.99 -23.91
CA ALA A 274 -6.99 5.00 -23.46
C ALA A 274 -7.56 4.11 -22.35
N ASN A 275 -8.36 4.69 -21.44
CA ASN A 275 -9.07 3.94 -20.41
C ASN A 275 -10.16 3.04 -21.02
N ASP A 276 -10.96 3.56 -21.95
CA ASP A 276 -12.02 2.81 -22.62
C ASP A 276 -11.46 1.60 -23.37
N LEU A 277 -10.29 1.75 -24.01
CA LEU A 277 -9.60 0.62 -24.62
C LEU A 277 -9.19 -0.42 -23.58
N ALA A 278 -8.70 0.00 -22.41
CA ALA A 278 -8.33 -0.93 -21.34
C ALA A 278 -9.54 -1.65 -20.74
N LEU A 279 -10.72 -1.04 -20.78
CA LEU A 279 -11.98 -1.71 -20.37
C LEU A 279 -12.49 -2.71 -21.41
N ALA A 280 -12.23 -2.46 -22.69
CA ALA A 280 -12.76 -3.26 -23.78
C ALA A 280 -11.85 -4.42 -24.23
N ASP A 281 -10.53 -4.23 -24.13
CA ASP A 281 -9.52 -5.16 -24.64
C ASP A 281 -8.70 -5.81 -23.50
N PRO A 282 -8.77 -7.16 -23.34
CA PRO A 282 -8.05 -7.88 -22.30
C PRO A 282 -6.52 -7.70 -22.36
N TYR A 283 -5.94 -7.60 -23.56
CA TYR A 283 -4.50 -7.41 -23.74
C TYR A 283 -4.07 -6.03 -23.25
N ARG A 284 -4.88 -5.02 -23.56
CA ARG A 284 -4.62 -3.67 -23.03
C ARG A 284 -4.88 -3.59 -21.54
N ALA A 285 -5.92 -4.25 -21.02
CA ALA A 285 -6.21 -4.33 -19.60
C ALA A 285 -5.02 -4.92 -18.81
N ALA A 286 -4.47 -6.04 -19.27
CA ALA A 286 -3.29 -6.67 -18.64
C ALA A 286 -2.09 -5.72 -18.60
N THR A 287 -1.81 -5.02 -19.69
CA THR A 287 -0.71 -4.04 -19.78
C THR A 287 -0.95 -2.82 -18.88
N HIS A 288 -2.18 -2.33 -18.84
CA HIS A 288 -2.59 -1.22 -17.97
C HIS A 288 -2.42 -1.59 -16.49
N ASN A 289 -2.90 -2.76 -16.10
CA ASN A 289 -2.75 -3.28 -14.75
C ASN A 289 -1.27 -3.47 -14.35
N LYS A 290 -0.45 -4.02 -15.25
CA LYS A 290 1.00 -4.16 -15.01
C LYS A 290 1.64 -2.80 -14.73
N GLY A 291 1.28 -1.77 -15.49
CA GLY A 291 1.78 -0.40 -15.30
C GLY A 291 1.39 0.19 -13.93
N ILE A 292 0.16 -0.06 -13.46
CA ILE A 292 -0.30 0.35 -12.13
C ILE A 292 0.51 -0.40 -11.06
N MET A 293 0.66 -1.72 -11.22
CA MET A 293 1.38 -2.55 -10.24
C MET A 293 2.86 -2.21 -10.14
N ASN A 294 3.51 -1.72 -11.18
CA ASN A 294 4.88 -1.23 -11.11
C ASN A 294 5.06 -0.13 -10.04
N GLY A 295 4.09 0.77 -9.91
CA GLY A 295 4.13 1.81 -8.87
C GLY A 295 3.79 1.27 -7.48
N VAL A 296 2.79 0.40 -7.38
CA VAL A 296 2.35 -0.21 -6.11
C VAL A 296 3.46 -1.09 -5.54
N ASP A 297 4.03 -1.99 -6.35
CA ASP A 297 5.10 -2.90 -5.97
C ASP A 297 6.36 -2.14 -5.51
N ALA A 298 6.79 -1.16 -6.31
CA ALA A 298 7.94 -0.33 -5.99
C ALA A 298 7.81 0.42 -4.65
N LEU A 299 6.60 0.91 -4.33
CA LEU A 299 6.32 1.56 -3.06
C LEU A 299 6.28 0.54 -1.90
N ALA A 300 5.62 -0.59 -2.10
CA ALA A 300 5.53 -1.64 -1.08
C ALA A 300 6.91 -2.19 -0.70
N LEU A 301 7.80 -2.43 -1.69
CA LEU A 301 9.19 -2.84 -1.45
C LEU A 301 9.97 -1.78 -0.66
N ALA A 302 9.72 -0.49 -0.91
CA ALA A 302 10.44 0.60 -0.23
C ALA A 302 9.95 0.87 1.19
N THR A 303 8.74 0.44 1.53
CA THR A 303 8.08 0.80 2.82
C THR A 303 7.77 -0.41 3.69
N GLY A 304 7.90 -1.64 3.19
CA GLY A 304 7.65 -2.89 3.90
C GLY A 304 6.22 -3.37 3.81
#